data_9486ee6e1a07abc790ba385525951ec7
#
_entry.id   9486ee6e1a07abc790ba385525951ec7
#
_cell.length_a   1.000
_cell.length_b   1.000
_cell.length_c   1.000
_cell.angle_alpha   90.00
_cell.angle_beta   90.00
_cell.angle_gamma   90.00
#
_symmetry.space_group_name_H-M   'P 1'
#
loop_
_entity.id
_entity.type
_entity.pdbx_description
1 polymer ?
#
loop_
_entity_poly.entity_id
_entity_poly.type
_entity_poly.pdbx_seq_one_letter_code
_entity_poly.pdbx_strand_id
1 'polypeptide(L)'
;MKGEAQVDQECIRFLTKHCCCHPAAFLVELQKILTRILGLNKTLGIPNAAQVSYVRYAGRRRLVRDYDDFFMKRGADEVDLVEIGGRTYYNLPHAHRDITYYPQKKRSIRKKRWQLLDTIEENFKNMLHRHD
;
A
#
# COMPACT_ATOMS: atom_id res chain seq x y z
N MET A 1 -9.47 31.87 -4.59
CA MET A 1 -8.66 30.81 -5.21
C MET A 1 -8.25 29.78 -4.16
N LYS A 2 -8.46 28.50 -4.44
CA LYS A 2 -8.05 27.45 -3.50
C LYS A 2 -6.53 27.25 -3.57
N GLY A 3 -5.87 27.11 -2.42
CA GLY A 3 -4.45 26.80 -2.36
C GLY A 3 -4.16 25.37 -2.82
N GLU A 4 -2.92 25.08 -3.25
CA GLU A 4 -2.49 23.76 -3.68
C GLU A 4 -2.80 22.66 -2.64
N ALA A 5 -2.49 22.92 -1.36
CA ALA A 5 -2.74 21.97 -0.28
C ALA A 5 -4.21 21.62 -0.14
N GLN A 6 -5.12 22.59 -0.37
CA GLN A 6 -6.55 22.36 -0.30
C GLN A 6 -7.07 21.54 -1.47
N VAL A 7 -6.56 21.78 -2.68
CA VAL A 7 -6.88 20.99 -3.87
C VAL A 7 -6.39 19.54 -3.69
N ASP A 8 -5.18 19.34 -3.17
CA ASP A 8 -4.64 18.03 -2.88
C ASP A 8 -5.50 17.24 -1.87
N GLN A 9 -5.96 17.92 -0.81
CA GLN A 9 -6.84 17.29 0.18
C GLN A 9 -8.20 16.92 -0.41
N GLU A 10 -8.75 17.74 -1.27
CA GLU A 10 -10.01 17.44 -1.96
C GLU A 10 -9.87 16.23 -2.88
N CYS A 11 -8.77 16.16 -3.65
CA CYS A 11 -8.45 15.00 -4.47
C CYS A 11 -8.31 13.72 -3.64
N ILE A 12 -7.60 13.79 -2.53
CA ILE A 12 -7.43 12.65 -1.63
C ILE A 12 -8.77 12.19 -1.08
N ARG A 13 -9.65 13.08 -0.66
CA ARG A 13 -11.00 12.74 -0.18
C ARG A 13 -11.83 12.06 -1.26
N PHE A 14 -11.80 12.60 -2.47
CA PHE A 14 -12.51 12.03 -3.62
C PHE A 14 -12.02 10.60 -3.90
N LEU A 15 -10.71 10.41 -4.03
CA LEU A 15 -10.11 9.11 -4.28
C LEU A 15 -10.38 8.13 -3.14
N THR A 16 -10.30 8.57 -1.89
CA THR A 16 -10.58 7.74 -0.73
C THR A 16 -12.00 7.19 -0.78
N LYS A 17 -12.96 8.00 -1.16
CA LYS A 17 -14.36 7.59 -1.30
C LYS A 17 -14.52 6.50 -2.36
N HIS A 18 -13.86 6.63 -3.51
CA HIS A 18 -13.96 5.67 -4.61
C HIS A 18 -13.15 4.41 -4.40
N CYS A 19 -11.96 4.52 -3.81
CA CYS A 19 -11.05 3.39 -3.57
C CYS A 19 -11.36 2.64 -2.26
N CYS A 20 -12.26 3.14 -1.45
CA CYS A 20 -12.58 2.60 -0.11
C CYS A 20 -11.38 2.60 0.85
N CYS A 21 -10.33 3.36 0.57
CA CYS A 21 -9.17 3.56 1.42
C CYS A 21 -8.35 4.75 0.91
N HIS A 22 -7.38 5.19 1.70
CA HIS A 22 -6.45 6.23 1.29
C HIS A 22 -5.71 5.81 0.00
N PRO A 23 -5.53 6.73 -0.97
CA PRO A 23 -4.88 6.38 -2.25
C PRO A 23 -3.51 5.71 -2.11
N ALA A 24 -2.68 6.14 -1.13
CA ALA A 24 -1.39 5.51 -0.90
C ALA A 24 -1.53 4.03 -0.52
N ALA A 25 -2.50 3.69 0.33
CA ALA A 25 -2.80 2.32 0.69
C ALA A 25 -3.31 1.51 -0.50
N PHE A 26 -4.12 2.14 -1.35
CA PHE A 26 -4.64 1.51 -2.57
C PHE A 26 -3.51 1.18 -3.55
N LEU A 27 -2.53 2.07 -3.69
CA LEU A 27 -1.36 1.82 -4.54
C LEU A 27 -0.56 0.60 -4.08
N VAL A 28 -0.41 0.41 -2.77
CA VAL A 28 0.25 -0.79 -2.23
C VAL A 28 -0.53 -2.05 -2.62
N GLU A 29 -1.85 -2.02 -2.52
CA GLU A 29 -2.69 -3.16 -2.94
C GLU A 29 -2.58 -3.44 -4.44
N LEU A 30 -2.51 -2.40 -5.27
CA LEU A 30 -2.27 -2.56 -6.70
C LEU A 30 -0.90 -3.19 -6.98
N GLN A 31 0.14 -2.81 -6.25
CA GLN A 31 1.46 -3.43 -6.36
C GLN A 31 1.41 -4.92 -6.02
N LYS A 32 0.67 -5.31 -4.98
CA LYS A 32 0.48 -6.72 -4.63
C LYS A 32 -0.21 -7.49 -5.76
N ILE A 33 -1.24 -6.91 -6.37
CA ILE A 33 -1.95 -7.49 -7.50
C ILE A 33 -1.00 -7.70 -8.68
N LEU A 34 -0.21 -6.69 -9.04
CA LEU A 34 0.76 -6.78 -10.12
C LEU A 34 1.83 -7.85 -9.83
N THR A 35 2.29 -7.94 -8.59
CA THR A 35 3.24 -8.96 -8.17
C THR A 35 2.70 -10.36 -8.43
N ARG A 36 1.44 -10.62 -8.07
CA ARG A 36 0.80 -11.92 -8.31
C ARG A 36 0.61 -12.21 -9.81
N ILE A 37 0.15 -11.22 -10.56
CA ILE A 37 -0.09 -11.36 -12.02
C ILE A 37 1.20 -11.67 -12.76
N LEU A 38 2.31 -11.05 -12.36
CA LEU A 38 3.62 -11.27 -12.97
C LEU A 38 4.29 -12.57 -12.50
N GLY A 39 3.65 -13.32 -11.63
CA GLY A 39 4.21 -14.57 -11.10
C GLY A 39 5.34 -14.39 -10.11
N LEU A 40 5.47 -13.20 -9.55
CA LEU A 40 6.46 -12.88 -8.52
C LEU A 40 5.91 -13.23 -7.14
N ASN A 41 6.80 -13.55 -6.20
CA ASN A 41 6.39 -14.09 -4.91
C ASN A 41 6.23 -13.05 -3.81
N LYS A 42 6.89 -11.89 -3.94
CA LYS A 42 6.99 -10.92 -2.84
C LYS A 42 6.78 -9.50 -3.31
N THR A 43 6.07 -8.73 -2.49
CA THR A 43 5.99 -7.27 -2.59
C THR A 43 6.74 -6.68 -1.41
N LEU A 44 7.71 -5.82 -1.67
CA LEU A 44 8.60 -5.30 -0.65
C LEU A 44 8.38 -3.81 -0.41
N GLY A 45 8.41 -3.42 0.87
CA GLY A 45 8.37 -2.02 1.27
C GLY A 45 9.75 -1.55 1.73
N ILE A 46 10.15 -0.36 1.33
CA ILE A 46 11.46 0.21 1.68
C ILE A 46 11.35 0.90 3.04
N PRO A 47 12.10 0.46 4.08
CA PRO A 47 12.09 1.08 5.40
C PRO A 47 12.57 2.53 5.37
N ASN A 48 12.21 3.29 6.40
CA ASN A 48 12.62 4.69 6.55
C ASN A 48 14.11 4.89 6.34
N ALA A 49 14.94 4.05 6.94
CA ALA A 49 16.40 4.16 6.88
C ALA A 49 16.98 4.06 5.46
N ALA A 50 16.26 3.40 4.54
CA ALA A 50 16.69 3.17 3.16
C ALA A 50 16.01 4.10 2.15
N GLN A 51 15.09 4.97 2.61
CA GLN A 51 14.38 5.89 1.73
C GLN A 51 15.28 7.02 1.22
N VAL A 52 15.16 7.33 -0.07
CA VAL A 52 15.87 8.47 -0.68
C VAL A 52 15.43 9.79 -0.06
N SER A 53 14.16 9.86 0.38
CA SER A 53 13.60 11.04 1.05
C SER A 53 14.04 11.21 2.50
N TYR A 54 14.93 10.33 3.00
CA TYR A 54 15.44 10.42 4.36
C TYR A 54 16.50 11.52 4.44
N VAL A 55 16.05 12.72 4.74
CA VAL A 55 16.87 13.94 4.67
C VAL A 55 17.50 14.26 6.02
N ARG A 56 18.76 14.72 5.99
CA ARG A 56 19.45 15.21 7.17
C ARG A 56 19.14 16.71 7.34
N TYR A 57 18.44 17.05 8.42
CA TYR A 57 18.10 18.43 8.76
C TYR A 57 18.65 18.78 10.14
N ALA A 58 19.44 19.87 10.23
CA ALA A 58 20.08 20.34 11.48
C ALA A 58 20.82 19.22 12.23
N GLY A 59 21.56 18.36 11.51
CA GLY A 59 22.28 17.23 12.09
C GLY A 59 21.43 16.02 12.45
N ARG A 60 20.10 16.08 12.22
CA ARG A 60 19.17 14.98 12.46
C ARG A 60 18.55 14.53 11.15
N ARG A 61 18.38 13.22 10.98
CA ARG A 61 17.63 12.66 9.85
C ARG A 61 16.15 12.84 10.09
N ARG A 62 15.46 13.37 9.08
CA ARG A 62 14.03 13.62 9.16
C ARG A 62 13.34 13.15 7.88
N LEU A 63 12.20 12.47 8.07
CA LEU A 63 11.35 12.02 6.97
C LEU A 63 10.18 12.98 6.79
N VAL A 64 9.77 13.16 5.55
CA VAL A 64 8.52 13.85 5.22
C VAL A 64 7.33 12.93 5.57
N ARG A 65 7.53 11.62 5.47
CA ARG A 65 6.51 10.61 5.79
C ARG A 65 7.17 9.45 6.55
N ASP A 66 6.46 8.93 7.56
CA ASP A 66 6.88 7.74 8.29
C ASP A 66 6.48 6.49 7.49
N TYR A 67 7.42 5.97 6.70
CA TYR A 67 7.19 4.78 5.87
C TYR A 67 7.12 3.51 6.71
N ASP A 68 7.84 3.44 7.82
CA ASP A 68 7.77 2.28 8.72
C ASP A 68 6.36 2.13 9.28
N ASP A 69 5.77 3.21 9.82
CA ASP A 69 4.38 3.20 10.30
C ASP A 69 3.39 2.86 9.19
N PHE A 70 3.60 3.43 8.01
CA PHE A 70 2.75 3.18 6.84
C PHE A 70 2.74 1.69 6.47
N PHE A 71 3.91 1.04 6.38
CA PHE A 71 3.99 -0.37 6.01
C PHE A 71 3.50 -1.29 7.13
N MET A 72 3.72 -0.95 8.39
CA MET A 72 3.16 -1.68 9.53
C MET A 72 1.63 -1.75 9.44
N LYS A 73 0.99 -0.65 9.11
CA LYS A 73 -0.47 -0.61 8.90
C LYS A 73 -0.93 -1.41 7.68
N ARG A 74 -0.04 -1.69 6.73
CA ARG A 74 -0.32 -2.55 5.55
C ARG A 74 -0.10 -4.03 5.85
N GLY A 75 0.17 -4.40 7.10
CA GLY A 75 0.31 -5.77 7.55
C GLY A 75 1.74 -6.23 7.77
N ALA A 76 2.73 -5.42 7.40
CA ALA A 76 4.12 -5.73 7.68
C ALA A 76 4.41 -5.51 9.18
N ASP A 77 5.25 -6.33 9.77
CA ASP A 77 5.78 -6.14 11.10
C ASP A 77 7.26 -6.57 11.13
N GLU A 78 7.89 -6.51 12.29
CA GLU A 78 9.32 -6.82 12.41
C GLU A 78 9.68 -8.25 11.99
N VAL A 79 8.72 -9.17 12.10
CA VAL A 79 8.92 -10.59 11.74
C VAL A 79 8.93 -10.77 10.23
N ASP A 80 8.32 -9.83 9.50
CA ASP A 80 8.19 -9.88 8.04
C ASP A 80 9.32 -9.16 7.31
N LEU A 81 10.46 -8.97 7.94
CA LEU A 81 11.63 -8.37 7.31
C LEU A 81 12.36 -9.40 6.42
N VAL A 82 12.81 -8.94 5.27
CA VAL A 82 13.58 -9.72 4.30
C VAL A 82 14.87 -9.00 3.98
N GLU A 83 15.99 -9.73 3.98
CA GLU A 83 17.29 -9.18 3.61
C GLU A 83 17.65 -9.58 2.18
N ILE A 84 17.95 -8.60 1.34
CA ILE A 84 18.35 -8.79 -0.06
C ILE A 84 19.51 -7.86 -0.38
N GLY A 85 20.63 -8.42 -0.82
CA GLY A 85 21.80 -7.63 -1.21
C GLY A 85 22.37 -6.77 -0.08
N GLY A 86 22.30 -7.24 1.16
CA GLY A 86 22.77 -6.51 2.34
C GLY A 86 21.83 -5.42 2.83
N ARG A 87 20.62 -5.33 2.26
CA ARG A 87 19.59 -4.37 2.67
C ARG A 87 18.37 -5.08 3.18
N THR A 88 17.69 -4.49 4.15
CA THR A 88 16.49 -5.04 4.77
C THR A 88 15.24 -4.35 4.21
N TYR A 89 14.22 -5.14 3.90
CA TYR A 89 12.94 -4.65 3.37
C TYR A 89 11.79 -5.25 4.16
N TYR A 90 10.65 -4.54 4.19
CA TYR A 90 9.41 -5.11 4.69
C TYR A 90 8.80 -6.04 3.64
N ASN A 91 8.47 -7.25 4.05
CA ASN A 91 7.70 -8.19 3.23
C ASN A 91 6.21 -7.91 3.46
N LEU A 92 5.53 -7.39 2.44
CA LEU A 92 4.12 -7.03 2.54
C LEU A 92 3.26 -8.27 2.25
N PRO A 93 2.42 -8.72 3.20
CA PRO A 93 1.62 -9.92 3.02
C PRO A 93 0.55 -9.73 1.95
N HIS A 94 0.32 -10.77 1.13
CA HIS A 94 -0.71 -10.76 0.09
C HIS A 94 -2.07 -11.23 0.62
N ALA A 95 -2.07 -12.07 1.65
CA ALA A 95 -3.31 -12.56 2.25
C ALA A 95 -3.98 -11.49 3.09
N HIS A 96 -5.30 -11.39 3.01
CA HIS A 96 -6.08 -10.55 3.90
C HIS A 96 -6.14 -11.15 5.29
N ARG A 97 -6.15 -10.30 6.31
CA ARG A 97 -6.44 -10.72 7.68
C ARG A 97 -7.92 -11.11 7.77
N ASP A 98 -8.25 -11.97 8.73
CA ASP A 98 -9.65 -12.29 9.01
C ASP A 98 -10.43 -11.01 9.26
N ILE A 99 -11.67 -10.94 8.74
CA ILE A 99 -12.51 -9.75 8.89
C ILE A 99 -12.81 -9.43 10.37
N THR A 100 -12.76 -10.43 11.24
CA THR A 100 -12.98 -10.25 12.68
C THR A 100 -11.84 -9.51 13.38
N TYR A 101 -10.67 -9.42 12.75
CA TYR A 101 -9.55 -8.60 13.24
C TYR A 101 -9.91 -7.11 13.31
N TYR A 102 -10.82 -6.66 12.45
CA TYR A 102 -11.21 -5.26 12.35
C TYR A 102 -12.43 -4.94 13.19
N PRO A 103 -12.56 -3.69 13.69
CA PRO A 103 -13.76 -3.25 14.38
C PRO A 103 -15.00 -3.42 13.49
N GLN A 104 -16.11 -3.81 14.10
CA GLN A 104 -17.38 -4.07 13.38
C GLN A 104 -17.80 -2.90 12.48
N LYS A 105 -17.55 -1.66 12.91
CA LYS A 105 -17.88 -0.45 12.14
C LYS A 105 -17.14 -0.37 10.79
N LYS A 106 -15.95 -1.00 10.70
CA LYS A 106 -15.08 -0.91 9.52
C LYS A 106 -15.18 -2.13 8.60
N ARG A 107 -15.89 -3.18 9.02
CA ARG A 107 -15.94 -4.44 8.25
C ARG A 107 -16.63 -4.27 6.89
N SER A 108 -17.70 -3.49 6.83
CA SER A 108 -18.42 -3.25 5.59
C SER A 108 -17.55 -2.57 4.53
N ILE A 109 -16.86 -1.50 4.90
CA ILE A 109 -15.98 -0.78 3.97
C ILE A 109 -14.78 -1.63 3.53
N ARG A 110 -14.27 -2.47 4.42
CA ARG A 110 -13.17 -3.38 4.06
C ARG A 110 -13.61 -4.47 3.10
N LYS A 111 -14.80 -5.03 3.26
CA LYS A 111 -15.37 -5.99 2.32
C LYS A 111 -15.56 -5.38 0.94
N LYS A 112 -16.04 -4.14 0.87
CA LYS A 112 -16.17 -3.41 -0.40
C LYS A 112 -14.82 -3.19 -1.06
N ARG A 113 -13.79 -2.83 -0.28
CA ARG A 113 -12.42 -2.68 -0.77
C ARG A 113 -11.90 -3.97 -1.36
N TRP A 114 -12.05 -5.08 -0.65
CA TRP A 114 -11.60 -6.39 -1.13
C TRP A 114 -12.30 -6.80 -2.42
N GLN A 115 -13.63 -6.58 -2.51
CA GLN A 115 -14.38 -6.85 -3.73
C GLN A 115 -13.88 -6.00 -4.90
N LEU A 116 -13.62 -4.72 -4.68
CA LEU A 116 -13.08 -3.83 -5.70
C LEU A 116 -11.71 -4.33 -6.18
N LEU A 117 -10.82 -4.68 -5.26
CA LEU A 117 -9.49 -5.18 -5.59
C LEU A 117 -9.54 -6.51 -6.33
N ASP A 118 -10.41 -7.43 -5.93
CA ASP A 118 -10.61 -8.71 -6.61
C ASP A 118 -11.12 -8.50 -8.03
N THR A 119 -12.03 -7.57 -8.24
CA THR A 119 -12.55 -7.20 -9.56
C THR A 119 -11.43 -6.62 -10.45
N ILE A 120 -10.61 -5.74 -9.89
CA ILE A 120 -9.46 -5.16 -10.61
C ILE A 120 -8.48 -6.26 -11.02
N GLU A 121 -8.13 -7.15 -10.10
CA GLU A 121 -7.21 -8.27 -10.38
C GLU A 121 -7.74 -9.16 -11.49
N GLU A 122 -9.01 -9.52 -11.43
CA GLU A 122 -9.64 -10.34 -12.46
C GLU A 122 -9.65 -9.65 -13.82
N ASN A 123 -9.97 -8.37 -13.86
CA ASN A 123 -9.95 -7.59 -15.09
C ASN A 123 -8.55 -7.50 -15.70
N PHE A 124 -7.52 -7.31 -14.89
CA PHE A 124 -6.14 -7.32 -15.38
C PHE A 124 -5.72 -8.67 -15.93
N LYS A 125 -6.08 -9.76 -15.28
CA LYS A 125 -5.83 -11.12 -15.78
C LYS A 125 -6.49 -11.33 -17.14
N ASN A 126 -7.74 -10.93 -17.28
CA ASN A 126 -8.48 -11.06 -18.53
C ASN A 126 -7.84 -10.25 -19.65
N MET A 127 -7.39 -9.03 -19.36
CA MET A 127 -6.70 -8.18 -20.34
C MET A 127 -5.40 -8.81 -20.82
N LEU A 128 -4.62 -9.40 -19.93
CA LEU A 128 -3.37 -10.08 -20.28
C LEU A 128 -3.62 -11.30 -21.15
N HIS A 129 -4.63 -12.10 -20.84
CA HIS A 129 -4.97 -13.29 -21.63
C HIS A 129 -5.49 -12.97 -23.03
N ARG A 130 -6.04 -11.79 -23.27
CA ARG A 130 -6.48 -11.36 -24.59
C ARG A 130 -5.35 -11.07 -25.58
N HIS A 131 -4.14 -10.84 -25.07
CA HIS A 131 -2.97 -10.48 -25.88
C HIS A 131 -1.97 -11.63 -26.03
N ASP A 132 -2.30 -12.79 -25.47
CA ASP A 132 -1.46 -14.00 -25.60
C ASP A 132 -1.71 -14.75 -26.92
#